data_d0913b72cb1534eab56e26119b07f8c2
#
_entry.id   d0913b72cb1534eab56e26119b07f8c2
#
_cell.length_a   1.000
_cell.length_b   1.000
_cell.length_c   1.000
_cell.angle_alpha   90.00
_cell.angle_beta   90.00
_cell.angle_gamma   90.00
#
_symmetry.space_group_name_H-M   'P 1'
#
loop_
_entity.id
_entity.type
_entity.pdbx_description
1 polymer ?
#
loop_
_entity_poly.entity_id
_entity_poly.type
_entity_poly.pdbx_seq_one_letter_code
_entity_poly.pdbx_strand_id
1 'polypeptide(L)'
;MRKYHVPWRDYFLLDVNPVVRFMILSDFVWMGSVGLLVPIFALFVEDSVVGGNAAIVGIAASIYLITKSVVQIVAASVIDWIKGEFDDFWVMFIFSFLAAILPIAYLFMETPIHLFLIQFVYGILMAFTFPTFMAMFSRHLDRKKAGTEWGIYYTFNDLGSAFTAFMGGVIATLVGFNTLVIVSVVASAVGVLFLYPIRLYLYVR
;
A
#
# COMPACT_ATOMS: atom_id res chain seq x y z
N MET A 1 5.57 5.85 38.55
CA MET A 1 5.32 5.38 37.17
C MET A 1 6.06 4.06 36.98
N ARG A 2 5.37 2.94 36.78
CA ARG A 2 6.02 1.67 36.40
C ARG A 2 6.55 1.84 34.98
N LYS A 3 7.87 1.69 34.76
CA LYS A 3 8.47 1.64 33.44
C LYS A 3 7.92 0.40 32.74
N TYR A 4 7.09 0.60 31.73
CA TYR A 4 6.60 -0.50 30.88
C TYR A 4 7.77 -0.98 30.02
N HIS A 5 8.22 -2.20 30.27
CA HIS A 5 9.29 -2.82 29.45
C HIS A 5 8.60 -3.62 28.35
N VAL A 6 8.81 -3.20 27.11
CA VAL A 6 8.30 -3.92 25.94
C VAL A 6 9.14 -5.19 25.77
N PRO A 7 8.56 -6.38 25.85
CA PRO A 7 9.31 -7.62 25.64
C PRO A 7 9.81 -7.71 24.19
N TRP A 8 11.00 -8.30 24.00
CA TRP A 8 11.59 -8.46 22.67
C TRP A 8 10.70 -9.23 21.68
N ARG A 9 9.81 -10.08 22.17
CA ARG A 9 8.83 -10.84 21.38
C ARG A 9 7.84 -9.95 20.62
N ASP A 10 7.52 -8.78 21.15
CA ASP A 10 6.66 -7.81 20.48
C ASP A 10 7.31 -7.29 19.19
N TYR A 11 8.64 -7.06 19.20
CA TYR A 11 9.39 -6.58 18.03
C TYR A 11 9.43 -7.61 16.88
N PHE A 12 9.23 -8.90 17.18
CA PHE A 12 9.12 -9.96 16.17
C PHE A 12 7.66 -10.35 15.88
N LEU A 13 6.71 -9.52 16.22
CA LEU A 13 5.27 -9.72 16.01
C LEU A 13 4.70 -10.98 16.70
N LEU A 14 5.37 -11.55 17.71
CA LEU A 14 4.96 -12.80 18.35
C LEU A 14 3.81 -12.60 19.34
N ASP A 15 3.80 -11.46 20.08
CA ASP A 15 2.81 -11.14 21.11
C ASP A 15 1.95 -9.92 20.73
N VAL A 16 1.77 -9.68 19.42
CA VAL A 16 0.94 -8.61 18.84
C VAL A 16 -0.41 -9.18 18.44
N ASN A 17 -1.46 -8.35 18.50
CA ASN A 17 -2.80 -8.72 18.03
C ASN A 17 -2.72 -9.33 16.62
N PRO A 18 -3.37 -10.50 16.37
CA PRO A 18 -3.31 -11.15 15.07
C PRO A 18 -3.74 -10.26 13.90
N VAL A 19 -4.75 -9.40 14.09
CA VAL A 19 -5.20 -8.45 13.06
C VAL A 19 -4.06 -7.48 12.72
N VAL A 20 -3.45 -6.85 13.73
CA VAL A 20 -2.31 -5.93 13.55
C VAL A 20 -1.13 -6.64 12.89
N ARG A 21 -0.84 -7.89 13.31
CA ARG A 21 0.23 -8.70 12.72
C ARG A 21 0.04 -8.90 11.22
N PHE A 22 -1.15 -9.38 10.80
CA PHE A 22 -1.43 -9.61 9.39
C PHE A 22 -1.44 -8.32 8.58
N MET A 23 -1.90 -7.21 9.18
CA MET A 23 -1.84 -5.89 8.53
C MET A 23 -0.41 -5.42 8.32
N ILE A 24 0.48 -5.56 9.32
CA ILE A 24 1.91 -5.23 9.19
C ILE A 24 2.56 -6.08 8.10
N LEU A 25 2.33 -7.41 8.10
CA LEU A 25 2.91 -8.31 7.12
C LEU A 25 2.40 -8.01 5.70
N SER A 26 1.11 -7.73 5.56
CA SER A 26 0.51 -7.35 4.29
C SER A 26 1.14 -6.09 3.72
N ASP A 27 1.19 -5.05 4.55
CA ASP A 27 1.67 -3.73 4.12
C ASP A 27 3.19 -3.74 3.88
N PHE A 28 3.96 -4.49 4.67
CA PHE A 28 5.38 -4.72 4.42
C PHE A 28 5.65 -5.28 3.02
N VAL A 29 4.90 -6.31 2.60
CA VAL A 29 5.06 -6.90 1.26
C VAL A 29 4.54 -5.95 0.19
N TRP A 30 3.38 -5.32 0.42
CA TRP A 30 2.78 -4.40 -0.55
C TRP A 30 3.62 -3.13 -0.72
N MET A 31 3.97 -2.42 0.34
CA MET A 31 4.81 -1.21 0.28
C MET A 31 6.21 -1.54 -0.23
N GLY A 32 6.76 -2.69 0.16
CA GLY A 32 7.99 -3.21 -0.43
C GLY A 32 7.87 -3.37 -1.94
N SER A 33 6.76 -3.90 -2.43
CA SER A 33 6.53 -4.07 -3.88
C SER A 33 6.42 -2.73 -4.61
N VAL A 34 5.76 -1.74 -4.01
CA VAL A 34 5.71 -0.36 -4.51
C VAL A 34 7.11 0.27 -4.51
N GLY A 35 7.91 -0.01 -3.48
CA GLY A 35 9.31 0.41 -3.38
C GLY A 35 10.19 -0.04 -4.53
N LEU A 36 9.87 -1.13 -5.22
CA LEU A 36 10.57 -1.56 -6.44
C LEU A 36 10.47 -0.52 -7.57
N LEU A 37 9.31 0.12 -7.73
CA LEU A 37 9.00 1.00 -8.85
C LEU A 37 9.30 2.47 -8.57
N VAL A 38 9.00 2.93 -7.36
CA VAL A 38 9.01 4.37 -7.02
C VAL A 38 10.31 5.10 -7.39
N PRO A 39 11.52 4.60 -7.06
CA PRO A 39 12.76 5.32 -7.33
C PRO A 39 13.09 5.49 -8.81
N ILE A 40 12.57 4.60 -9.65
CA ILE A 40 12.91 4.54 -11.08
C ILE A 40 11.70 4.85 -11.98
N PHE A 41 10.55 5.18 -11.38
CA PHE A 41 9.30 5.41 -12.11
C PHE A 41 9.42 6.54 -13.14
N ALA A 42 10.17 7.60 -12.82
CA ALA A 42 10.39 8.70 -13.77
C ALA A 42 11.15 8.23 -15.01
N LEU A 43 12.18 7.39 -14.83
CA LEU A 43 12.94 6.81 -15.95
C LEU A 43 12.07 5.88 -16.80
N PHE A 44 11.20 5.10 -16.14
CA PHE A 44 10.26 4.23 -16.83
C PHE A 44 9.27 5.04 -17.70
N VAL A 45 8.73 6.15 -17.19
CA VAL A 45 7.83 7.02 -17.95
C VAL A 45 8.55 7.68 -19.11
N GLU A 46 9.80 8.12 -18.91
CA GLU A 46 10.61 8.76 -19.97
C GLU A 46 10.89 7.78 -21.13
N ASP A 47 11.12 6.49 -20.82
CA ASP A 47 11.39 5.44 -21.80
C ASP A 47 10.11 4.93 -22.49
N SER A 48 9.00 4.79 -21.76
CA SER A 48 7.80 4.10 -22.22
C SER A 48 6.71 5.00 -22.79
N VAL A 49 6.74 6.30 -22.49
CA VAL A 49 5.67 7.25 -22.87
C VAL A 49 6.18 8.25 -23.92
N VAL A 50 5.47 8.38 -25.02
CA VAL A 50 5.80 9.37 -26.06
C VAL A 50 5.81 10.79 -25.45
N GLY A 51 6.97 11.45 -25.50
CA GLY A 51 7.18 12.75 -24.87
C GLY A 51 7.30 12.71 -23.35
N GLY A 52 7.50 11.50 -22.77
CA GLY A 52 7.71 11.33 -21.34
C GLY A 52 8.84 12.19 -20.80
N ASN A 53 8.60 12.83 -19.67
CA ASN A 53 9.60 13.65 -18.97
C ASN A 53 9.18 13.87 -17.52
N ALA A 54 10.05 14.48 -16.71
CA ALA A 54 9.80 14.75 -15.31
C ALA A 54 8.54 15.59 -15.03
N ALA A 55 8.18 16.51 -15.95
CA ALA A 55 6.96 17.32 -15.79
C ALA A 55 5.70 16.47 -15.91
N ILE A 56 5.66 15.52 -16.86
CA ILE A 56 4.54 14.57 -17.02
C ILE A 56 4.41 13.69 -15.79
N VAL A 57 5.53 13.23 -15.22
CA VAL A 57 5.52 12.45 -13.95
C VAL A 57 4.97 13.30 -12.81
N GLY A 58 5.37 14.55 -12.71
CA GLY A 58 4.87 15.50 -11.71
C GLY A 58 3.36 15.75 -11.83
N ILE A 59 2.86 15.94 -13.07
CA ILE A 59 1.41 16.08 -13.33
C ILE A 59 0.67 14.81 -12.92
N ALA A 60 1.18 13.64 -13.30
CA ALA A 60 0.59 12.35 -12.95
C ALA A 60 0.50 12.14 -11.42
N ALA A 61 1.57 12.45 -10.69
CA ALA A 61 1.59 12.40 -9.23
C ALA A 61 0.58 13.40 -8.62
N SER A 62 0.45 14.59 -9.20
CA SER A 62 -0.55 15.59 -8.77
C SER A 62 -1.97 15.10 -8.99
N ILE A 63 -2.28 14.48 -10.13
CA ILE A 63 -3.59 13.88 -10.41
C ILE A 63 -3.91 12.82 -9.35
N TYR A 64 -2.97 11.92 -9.07
CA TYR A 64 -3.14 10.92 -8.02
C TYR A 64 -3.48 11.54 -6.66
N LEU A 65 -2.66 12.50 -6.21
CA LEU A 65 -2.82 13.11 -4.88
C LEU A 65 -4.12 13.93 -4.77
N ILE A 66 -4.46 14.72 -5.80
CA ILE A 66 -5.69 15.51 -5.83
C ILE A 66 -6.91 14.59 -5.80
N THR A 67 -6.93 13.58 -6.67
CA THR A 67 -8.03 12.61 -6.73
C THR A 67 -8.19 11.88 -5.40
N LYS A 68 -7.09 11.35 -4.85
CA LYS A 68 -7.08 10.69 -3.54
C LYS A 68 -7.63 11.63 -2.47
N SER A 69 -7.15 12.87 -2.39
CA SER A 69 -7.55 13.82 -1.34
C SER A 69 -9.03 14.17 -1.40
N VAL A 70 -9.56 14.42 -2.60
CA VAL A 70 -10.99 14.76 -2.77
C VAL A 70 -11.88 13.56 -2.45
N VAL A 71 -11.56 12.40 -3.02
CA VAL A 71 -12.38 11.18 -2.84
C VAL A 71 -12.26 10.65 -1.42
N GLN A 72 -11.12 10.79 -0.76
CA GLN A 72 -10.89 10.28 0.60
C GLN A 72 -11.83 10.89 1.65
N ILE A 73 -12.23 12.16 1.48
CA ILE A 73 -13.19 12.80 2.40
C ILE A 73 -14.55 12.08 2.30
N VAL A 74 -15.00 11.81 1.07
CA VAL A 74 -16.27 11.10 0.82
C VAL A 74 -16.15 9.63 1.26
N ALA A 75 -15.04 8.97 0.92
CA ALA A 75 -14.79 7.58 1.28
C ALA A 75 -14.79 7.37 2.80
N ALA A 76 -14.12 8.25 3.57
CA ALA A 76 -14.11 8.20 5.02
C ALA A 76 -15.52 8.32 5.61
N SER A 77 -16.33 9.25 5.09
CA SER A 77 -17.73 9.41 5.52
C SER A 77 -18.58 8.17 5.23
N VAL A 78 -18.38 7.52 4.09
CA VAL A 78 -19.06 6.26 3.72
C VAL A 78 -18.66 5.13 4.65
N ILE A 79 -17.36 5.00 4.95
CA ILE A 79 -16.81 3.98 5.86
C ILE A 79 -17.39 4.16 7.27
N ASP A 80 -17.45 5.38 7.78
CA ASP A 80 -18.03 5.67 9.10
C ASP A 80 -19.56 5.38 9.16
N TRP A 81 -20.26 5.49 8.03
CA TRP A 81 -21.67 5.18 7.93
C TRP A 81 -21.97 3.67 7.86
N ILE A 82 -21.09 2.89 7.27
CA ILE A 82 -21.17 1.43 7.20
C ILE A 82 -20.75 0.88 8.57
N LYS A 83 -21.69 0.39 9.35
CA LYS A 83 -21.44 -0.10 10.71
C LYS A 83 -21.07 -1.58 10.70
N GLY A 84 -19.78 -1.91 10.65
CA GLY A 84 -19.32 -3.27 10.83
C GLY A 84 -17.84 -3.45 10.49
N GLU A 85 -17.08 -4.10 11.38
CA GLU A 85 -15.65 -4.39 11.11
C GLU A 85 -15.46 -5.35 9.93
N PHE A 86 -16.45 -6.19 9.67
CA PHE A 86 -16.43 -7.14 8.57
C PHE A 86 -16.62 -6.43 7.21
N ASP A 87 -17.47 -5.42 7.17
CA ASP A 87 -17.69 -4.61 5.96
C ASP A 87 -16.48 -3.75 5.67
N ASP A 88 -15.88 -3.12 6.70
CA ASP A 88 -14.62 -2.40 6.59
C ASP A 88 -13.50 -3.30 6.03
N PHE A 89 -13.42 -4.54 6.51
CA PHE A 89 -12.46 -5.51 6.00
C PHE A 89 -12.63 -5.74 4.50
N TRP A 90 -13.85 -5.96 4.02
CA TRP A 90 -14.08 -6.21 2.59
C TRP A 90 -13.81 -4.99 1.73
N VAL A 91 -14.17 -3.79 2.19
CA VAL A 91 -13.81 -2.54 1.51
C VAL A 91 -12.29 -2.43 1.41
N MET A 92 -11.58 -2.55 2.53
CA MET A 92 -10.11 -2.53 2.54
C MET A 92 -9.52 -3.59 1.60
N PHE A 93 -9.96 -4.84 1.70
CA PHE A 93 -9.40 -5.95 0.93
C PHE A 93 -9.61 -5.79 -0.58
N ILE A 94 -10.83 -5.46 -1.01
CA ILE A 94 -11.18 -5.33 -2.43
C ILE A 94 -10.42 -4.15 -3.05
N PHE A 95 -10.48 -2.97 -2.42
CA PHE A 95 -9.82 -1.79 -2.95
C PHE A 95 -8.29 -1.91 -2.91
N SER A 96 -7.71 -2.54 -1.87
CA SER A 96 -6.28 -2.87 -1.84
C SER A 96 -5.89 -3.83 -2.95
N PHE A 97 -6.70 -4.86 -3.21
CA PHE A 97 -6.40 -5.84 -4.26
C PHE A 97 -6.46 -5.20 -5.65
N LEU A 98 -7.46 -4.38 -5.91
CA LEU A 98 -7.56 -3.63 -7.17
C LEU A 98 -6.39 -2.64 -7.33
N ALA A 99 -6.00 -1.95 -6.25
CA ALA A 99 -4.84 -1.05 -6.26
C ALA A 99 -3.52 -1.81 -6.50
N ALA A 100 -3.39 -3.04 -5.96
CA ALA A 100 -2.20 -3.87 -6.13
C ALA A 100 -2.02 -4.36 -7.57
N ILE A 101 -3.12 -4.66 -8.28
CA ILE A 101 -3.06 -5.16 -9.67
C ILE A 101 -3.07 -4.04 -10.72
N LEU A 102 -3.58 -2.86 -10.39
CA LEU A 102 -3.71 -1.74 -11.34
C LEU A 102 -2.39 -1.38 -12.06
N PRO A 103 -1.20 -1.42 -11.39
CA PRO A 103 0.06 -1.09 -12.06
C PRO A 103 0.41 -1.98 -13.26
N ILE A 104 -0.27 -3.12 -13.48
CA ILE A 104 -0.15 -3.90 -14.70
C ILE A 104 -0.48 -3.06 -15.94
N ALA A 105 -1.35 -2.06 -15.79
CA ALA A 105 -1.73 -1.15 -16.87
C ALA A 105 -0.56 -0.28 -17.37
N TYR A 106 0.50 -0.12 -16.58
CA TYR A 106 1.71 0.57 -17.04
C TYR A 106 2.40 -0.13 -18.21
N LEU A 107 2.23 -1.45 -18.36
CA LEU A 107 2.79 -2.20 -19.49
C LEU A 107 2.16 -1.82 -20.83
N PHE A 108 1.00 -1.17 -20.81
CA PHE A 108 0.22 -0.80 -22.01
C PHE A 108 0.16 0.72 -22.22
N MET A 109 0.88 1.50 -21.42
CA MET A 109 0.87 2.95 -21.58
C MET A 109 1.82 3.38 -22.69
N GLU A 110 1.30 4.18 -23.62
CA GLU A 110 2.06 4.75 -24.74
C GLU A 110 2.05 6.27 -24.70
N THR A 111 1.06 6.87 -24.07
CA THR A 111 0.82 8.31 -24.06
C THR A 111 0.63 8.85 -22.65
N PRO A 112 0.89 10.16 -22.40
CA PRO A 112 0.66 10.77 -21.10
C PRO A 112 -0.77 10.60 -20.59
N ILE A 113 -1.77 10.55 -21.49
CA ILE A 113 -3.16 10.39 -21.08
C ILE A 113 -3.42 9.03 -20.44
N HIS A 114 -2.78 7.95 -20.94
CA HIS A 114 -2.88 6.63 -20.32
C HIS A 114 -2.34 6.67 -18.88
N LEU A 115 -1.18 7.30 -18.67
CA LEU A 115 -0.60 7.47 -17.34
C LEU A 115 -1.54 8.27 -16.42
N PHE A 116 -2.11 9.38 -16.90
CA PHE A 116 -3.03 10.22 -16.12
C PHE A 116 -4.30 9.47 -15.71
N LEU A 117 -4.86 8.66 -16.61
CA LEU A 117 -6.02 7.81 -16.31
C LEU A 117 -5.69 6.74 -15.26
N ILE A 118 -4.52 6.09 -15.37
CA ILE A 118 -4.07 5.10 -14.37
C ILE A 118 -3.92 5.77 -13.00
N GLN A 119 -3.30 6.95 -12.94
CA GLN A 119 -3.10 7.67 -11.68
C GLN A 119 -4.41 8.18 -11.09
N PHE A 120 -5.36 8.59 -11.91
CA PHE A 120 -6.70 8.96 -11.47
C PHE A 120 -7.42 7.78 -10.80
N VAL A 121 -7.44 6.62 -11.48
CA VAL A 121 -8.05 5.40 -10.92
C VAL A 121 -7.33 4.96 -9.66
N TYR A 122 -5.99 4.99 -9.65
CA TYR A 122 -5.18 4.65 -8.47
C TYR A 122 -5.51 5.55 -7.28
N GLY A 123 -5.70 6.85 -7.53
CA GLY A 123 -6.13 7.81 -6.51
C GLY A 123 -7.47 7.45 -5.87
N ILE A 124 -8.46 7.03 -6.69
CA ILE A 124 -9.76 6.56 -6.19
C ILE A 124 -9.59 5.32 -5.31
N LEU A 125 -8.87 4.31 -5.78
CA LEU A 125 -8.68 3.06 -5.05
C LEU A 125 -7.99 3.30 -3.69
N MET A 126 -6.94 4.12 -3.68
CA MET A 126 -6.21 4.45 -2.46
C MET A 126 -7.01 5.34 -1.50
N ALA A 127 -7.97 6.11 -2.01
CA ALA A 127 -8.88 6.90 -1.18
C ALA A 127 -9.82 6.04 -0.31
N PHE A 128 -10.17 4.84 -0.75
CA PHE A 128 -10.92 3.87 0.06
C PHE A 128 -10.00 2.99 0.91
N THR A 129 -8.87 2.57 0.35
CA THR A 129 -7.92 1.67 1.04
C THR A 129 -7.33 2.31 2.28
N PHE A 130 -6.79 3.53 2.16
CA PHE A 130 -5.99 4.14 3.22
C PHE A 130 -6.77 4.45 4.50
N PRO A 131 -7.95 5.13 4.47
CA PRO A 131 -8.71 5.40 5.68
C PRO A 131 -9.19 4.12 6.36
N THR A 132 -9.65 3.14 5.59
CA THR A 132 -10.13 1.86 6.12
C THR A 132 -9.02 1.09 6.81
N PHE A 133 -7.83 1.04 6.18
CA PHE A 133 -6.65 0.42 6.77
C PHE A 133 -6.28 1.10 8.09
N MET A 134 -6.18 2.43 8.11
CA MET A 134 -5.80 3.18 9.31
C MET A 134 -6.83 3.03 10.44
N ALA A 135 -8.12 3.04 10.11
CA ALA A 135 -9.21 2.86 11.08
C ALA A 135 -9.15 1.45 11.71
N MET A 136 -9.01 0.41 10.88
CA MET A 136 -8.92 -0.98 11.34
C MET A 136 -7.65 -1.20 12.15
N PHE A 137 -6.50 -0.73 11.70
CA PHE A 137 -5.24 -0.84 12.41
C PHE A 137 -5.32 -0.17 13.80
N SER A 138 -5.81 1.07 13.86
CA SER A 138 -5.93 1.82 15.10
C SER A 138 -6.90 1.20 16.11
N ARG A 139 -7.97 0.55 15.65
CA ARG A 139 -8.94 -0.15 16.51
C ARG A 139 -8.36 -1.38 17.19
N HIS A 140 -7.40 -2.05 16.56
CA HIS A 140 -6.82 -3.31 17.03
C HIS A 140 -5.47 -3.14 17.74
N LEU A 141 -4.93 -1.92 17.80
CA LEU A 141 -3.72 -1.61 18.56
C LEU A 141 -3.94 -1.84 20.07
N ASP A 142 -2.93 -2.39 20.74
CA ASP A 142 -2.89 -2.37 22.20
C ASP A 142 -2.62 -0.94 22.68
N ARG A 143 -3.61 -0.34 23.37
CA ARG A 143 -3.51 1.03 23.90
C ARG A 143 -2.28 1.27 24.78
N LYS A 144 -1.74 0.21 25.45
CA LYS A 144 -0.55 0.31 26.28
C LYS A 144 0.74 0.26 25.49
N LYS A 145 0.70 -0.25 24.25
CA LYS A 145 1.85 -0.47 23.37
C LYS A 145 1.73 0.26 22.04
N ALA A 146 0.71 1.11 21.85
CA ALA A 146 0.39 1.71 20.57
C ALA A 146 1.61 2.40 19.90
N GLY A 147 2.42 3.14 20.66
CA GLY A 147 3.63 3.74 20.14
C GLY A 147 4.67 2.72 19.65
N THR A 148 4.79 1.58 20.33
CA THR A 148 5.68 0.49 19.92
C THR A 148 5.17 -0.19 18.65
N GLU A 149 3.88 -0.49 18.57
CA GLU A 149 3.27 -1.16 17.42
C GLU A 149 3.31 -0.28 16.17
N TRP A 150 3.09 1.03 16.29
CA TRP A 150 3.33 2.00 15.22
C TRP A 150 4.81 2.06 14.82
N GLY A 151 5.72 2.06 15.79
CA GLY A 151 7.17 2.04 15.53
C GLY A 151 7.59 0.81 14.75
N ILE A 152 7.09 -0.37 15.11
CA ILE A 152 7.33 -1.63 14.40
C ILE A 152 6.79 -1.54 12.98
N TYR A 153 5.53 -1.09 12.80
CA TYR A 153 4.90 -0.92 11.50
C TYR A 153 5.76 -0.06 10.55
N TYR A 154 6.16 1.15 11.00
CA TYR A 154 6.98 2.02 10.17
C TYR A 154 8.39 1.45 9.92
N THR A 155 9.02 0.81 10.92
CA THR A 155 10.34 0.20 10.75
C THR A 155 10.32 -0.90 9.69
N PHE A 156 9.30 -1.76 9.70
CA PHE A 156 9.17 -2.81 8.68
C PHE A 156 8.98 -2.19 7.29
N ASN A 157 8.10 -1.19 7.17
CA ASN A 157 7.85 -0.55 5.88
C ASN A 157 9.07 0.20 5.34
N ASP A 158 9.79 0.92 6.18
CA ASP A 158 10.98 1.67 5.78
C ASP A 158 12.12 0.73 5.36
N LEU A 159 12.40 -0.32 6.15
CA LEU A 159 13.43 -1.31 5.81
C LEU A 159 13.05 -2.11 4.56
N GLY A 160 11.79 -2.49 4.43
CA GLY A 160 11.27 -3.16 3.24
C GLY A 160 11.43 -2.29 2.01
N SER A 161 11.01 -1.04 2.08
CA SER A 161 11.12 -0.07 0.98
C SER A 161 12.57 0.22 0.61
N ALA A 162 13.46 0.36 1.59
CA ALA A 162 14.89 0.57 1.33
C ALA A 162 15.53 -0.60 0.57
N PHE A 163 15.23 -1.84 1.01
CA PHE A 163 15.72 -3.04 0.34
C PHE A 163 15.18 -3.17 -1.08
N THR A 164 13.88 -2.98 -1.25
CA THR A 164 13.23 -3.12 -2.56
C THR A 164 13.58 -1.98 -3.52
N ALA A 165 13.81 -0.76 -3.04
CA ALA A 165 14.31 0.34 -3.85
C ALA A 165 15.66 0.00 -4.49
N PHE A 166 16.58 -0.59 -3.71
CA PHE A 166 17.83 -1.10 -4.24
C PHE A 166 17.62 -2.22 -5.27
N MET A 167 16.82 -3.22 -4.93
CA MET A 167 16.50 -4.34 -5.83
C MET A 167 15.80 -3.89 -7.11
N GLY A 168 14.93 -2.88 -7.02
CA GLY A 168 14.23 -2.31 -8.16
C GLY A 168 15.19 -1.73 -9.21
N GLY A 169 16.19 -0.98 -8.76
CA GLY A 169 17.24 -0.47 -9.64
C GLY A 169 18.04 -1.59 -10.33
N VAL A 170 18.41 -2.63 -9.58
CA VAL A 170 19.13 -3.79 -10.12
C VAL A 170 18.29 -4.54 -11.16
N ILE A 171 17.03 -4.85 -10.85
CA ILE A 171 16.13 -5.58 -11.77
C ILE A 171 15.87 -4.76 -13.02
N ALA A 172 15.61 -3.46 -12.90
CA ALA A 172 15.37 -2.59 -14.04
C ALA A 172 16.53 -2.57 -15.03
N THR A 173 17.77 -2.55 -14.51
CA THR A 173 18.98 -2.52 -15.35
C THR A 173 19.31 -3.87 -15.99
N LEU A 174 19.07 -4.98 -15.29
CA LEU A 174 19.44 -6.32 -15.77
C LEU A 174 18.36 -6.99 -16.61
N VAL A 175 17.10 -6.78 -16.28
CA VAL A 175 15.95 -7.55 -16.85
C VAL A 175 14.92 -6.63 -17.54
N GLY A 176 14.98 -5.34 -17.26
CA GLY A 176 14.11 -4.32 -17.85
C GLY A 176 12.86 -4.00 -17.02
N PHE A 177 12.22 -2.88 -17.38
CA PHE A 177 11.08 -2.32 -16.65
C PHE A 177 9.83 -3.20 -16.70
N ASN A 178 9.52 -3.82 -17.82
CA ASN A 178 8.31 -4.66 -17.93
C ASN A 178 8.33 -5.81 -16.93
N THR A 179 9.46 -6.49 -16.78
CA THR A 179 9.63 -7.55 -15.79
C THR A 179 9.48 -7.02 -14.37
N LEU A 180 10.04 -5.83 -14.11
CA LEU A 180 9.94 -5.20 -12.80
C LEU A 180 8.47 -4.86 -12.44
N VAL A 181 7.69 -4.35 -13.39
CA VAL A 181 6.26 -4.08 -13.18
C VAL A 181 5.51 -5.38 -12.84
N ILE A 182 5.77 -6.46 -13.61
CA ILE A 182 5.12 -7.75 -13.35
C ILE A 182 5.47 -8.28 -11.96
N VAL A 183 6.76 -8.25 -11.58
CA VAL A 183 7.23 -8.68 -10.26
C VAL A 183 6.57 -7.85 -9.16
N SER A 184 6.53 -6.52 -9.32
CA SER A 184 5.88 -5.62 -8.37
C SER A 184 4.39 -5.93 -8.21
N VAL A 185 3.64 -6.13 -9.31
CA VAL A 185 2.21 -6.46 -9.28
C VAL A 185 1.95 -7.80 -8.58
N VAL A 186 2.72 -8.83 -8.94
CA VAL A 186 2.57 -10.16 -8.31
C VAL A 186 2.88 -10.09 -6.81
N ALA A 187 3.97 -9.44 -6.43
CA ALA A 187 4.34 -9.29 -5.03
C ALA A 187 3.32 -8.44 -4.26
N SER A 188 2.80 -7.35 -4.85
CA SER A 188 1.72 -6.54 -4.26
C SER A 188 0.45 -7.35 -4.04
N ALA A 189 0.03 -8.13 -5.03
CA ALA A 189 -1.16 -8.99 -4.91
C ALA A 189 -0.98 -10.05 -3.80
N VAL A 190 0.19 -10.68 -3.72
CA VAL A 190 0.53 -11.60 -2.63
C VAL A 190 0.50 -10.87 -1.28
N GLY A 191 1.05 -9.65 -1.21
CA GLY A 191 1.00 -8.82 0.00
C GLY A 191 -0.43 -8.60 0.48
N VAL A 192 -1.34 -8.21 -0.42
CA VAL A 192 -2.76 -8.02 -0.06
C VAL A 192 -3.42 -9.32 0.41
N LEU A 193 -3.05 -10.48 -0.13
CA LEU A 193 -3.60 -11.77 0.32
C LEU A 193 -3.27 -12.07 1.78
N PHE A 194 -2.22 -11.50 2.37
CA PHE A 194 -1.96 -11.60 3.81
C PHE A 194 -3.03 -10.92 4.67
N LEU A 195 -3.89 -10.07 4.12
CA LEU A 195 -5.06 -9.54 4.84
C LEU A 195 -6.16 -10.60 5.02
N TYR A 196 -6.25 -11.59 4.12
CA TYR A 196 -7.39 -12.51 4.08
C TYR A 196 -7.65 -13.27 5.38
N PRO A 197 -6.63 -13.73 6.14
CA PRO A 197 -6.85 -14.39 7.43
C PRO A 197 -7.49 -13.49 8.50
N ILE A 198 -7.41 -12.16 8.36
CA ILE A 198 -7.97 -11.20 9.33
C ILE A 198 -9.45 -11.47 9.56
N ARG A 199 -10.20 -11.86 8.53
CA ARG A 199 -11.63 -12.19 8.59
C ARG A 199 -11.99 -13.19 9.69
N LEU A 200 -11.05 -14.07 10.07
CA LEU A 200 -11.25 -15.10 11.10
C LEU A 200 -11.22 -14.52 12.52
N TYR A 201 -10.68 -13.31 12.67
CA TYR A 201 -10.50 -12.62 13.94
C TYR A 201 -11.48 -11.45 14.12
N LEU A 202 -12.30 -11.16 13.10
CA LEU A 202 -13.32 -10.13 13.18
C LEU A 202 -14.62 -10.71 13.71
N TYR A 203 -15.25 -9.99 14.62
CA TYR A 203 -16.57 -10.38 15.12
C TYR A 203 -17.63 -10.02 14.08
N VAL A 204 -18.36 -11.02 13.62
CA VAL A 204 -19.60 -10.82 12.88
C VAL A 204 -20.66 -10.38 13.88
N ARG A 205 -21.02 -9.09 13.88
CA ARG A 205 -22.18 -8.55 14.59
C ARG A 205 -23.38 -8.49 13.69
#